data_dacfd03b463febf29ef526a3f4b1f35d
#
_entry.id   dacfd03b463febf29ef526a3f4b1f35d
#
_cell.length_a   1.000
_cell.length_b   1.000
_cell.length_c   1.000
_cell.angle_alpha   90.00
_cell.angle_beta   90.00
_cell.angle_gamma   90.00
#
_symmetry.space_group_name_H-M   'P 1'
#
loop_
_entity.id
_entity.type
_entity.pdbx_description
1 polymer ?
#
loop_
_entity_poly.entity_id
_entity_poly.type
_entity_poly.pdbx_seq_one_letter_code
_entity_poly.pdbx_strand_id
1 'polypeptide(L)'
;DRMLVLSRNGQAAGLTFNQTSEALTELINAGVRTGSRFDEMSQAVARFTDASGVPVDKVAAAYGKLVTDPTSGLIAMAQQFHNVTAEQIAHVAQLQRAGDEAGALQAANEAATAGFNDQTKAISDNMGLIESSADSLKRAFKSMWDAALDIGRPDTAQEMVAKAEAAFKKADEIWNLRKGD
;
A
#
# COMPACT_ATOMS: atom_id res chain seq x y z
N ASP A 1 24.04 5.90 19.73
CA ASP A 1 24.90 5.45 18.63
C ASP A 1 24.16 4.72 17.51
N ARG A 2 23.06 3.99 17.81
CA ARG A 2 22.27 3.28 16.79
C ARG A 2 21.58 4.24 15.82
N MET A 3 21.06 5.37 16.27
CA MET A 3 20.48 6.40 15.41
C MET A 3 21.48 6.99 14.40
N LEU A 4 22.74 7.13 14.80
CA LEU A 4 23.80 7.61 13.90
C LEU A 4 24.14 6.59 12.81
N VAL A 5 24.11 5.31 13.12
CA VAL A 5 24.31 4.24 12.12
C VAL A 5 23.14 4.20 11.14
N LEU A 6 21.91 4.30 11.64
CA LEU A 6 20.69 4.30 10.84
C LEU A 6 20.62 5.49 9.88
N SER A 7 20.99 6.67 10.36
CA SER A 7 21.01 7.87 9.51
C SER A 7 22.13 7.84 8.46
N ARG A 8 23.28 7.20 8.73
CA ARG A 8 24.32 6.95 7.73
C ARG A 8 23.85 5.97 6.63
N ASN A 9 23.12 4.93 7.02
CA ASN A 9 22.52 4.01 6.05
C ASN A 9 21.46 4.70 5.18
N GLY A 10 20.69 5.64 5.74
CA GLY A 10 19.76 6.49 4.99
C GLY A 10 20.47 7.38 3.97
N GLN A 11 21.62 7.97 4.32
CA GLN A 11 22.43 8.78 3.39
C GLN A 11 22.97 7.94 2.22
N ALA A 12 23.40 6.70 2.47
CA ALA A 12 23.80 5.78 1.42
C ALA A 12 22.65 5.43 0.46
N ALA A 13 21.40 5.61 0.90
CA ALA A 13 20.18 5.44 0.13
C ALA A 13 19.65 6.73 -0.53
N GLY A 14 20.44 7.84 -0.51
CA GLY A 14 20.07 9.13 -1.11
C GLY A 14 19.19 10.02 -0.23
N LEU A 15 18.91 9.63 1.02
CA LEU A 15 18.12 10.41 1.97
C LEU A 15 18.97 11.36 2.79
N THR A 16 18.43 12.51 3.19
CA THR A 16 19.07 13.39 4.14
C THR A 16 19.00 12.83 5.56
N PHE A 17 19.92 13.27 6.43
CA PHE A 17 19.90 12.92 7.85
C PHE A 17 18.56 13.28 8.51
N ASN A 18 18.01 14.46 8.18
CA ASN A 18 16.75 14.95 8.75
C ASN A 18 15.58 14.06 8.38
N GLN A 19 15.44 13.68 7.11
CA GLN A 19 14.35 12.81 6.63
C GLN A 19 14.37 11.44 7.32
N THR A 20 15.56 10.84 7.45
CA THR A 20 15.69 9.54 8.14
C THR A 20 15.41 9.67 9.64
N SER A 21 15.90 10.73 10.29
CA SER A 21 15.69 10.97 11.71
C SER A 21 14.24 11.26 12.04
N GLU A 22 13.54 12.00 11.18
CA GLU A 22 12.12 12.28 11.32
C GLU A 22 11.28 10.99 11.19
N ALA A 23 11.53 10.19 10.15
CA ALA A 23 10.86 8.90 9.96
C ALA A 23 11.05 7.95 11.15
N LEU A 24 12.29 7.88 11.69
CA LEU A 24 12.59 7.10 12.88
C LEU A 24 11.80 7.58 14.11
N THR A 25 11.76 8.88 14.32
CA THR A 25 11.06 9.49 15.46
C THR A 25 9.56 9.25 15.37
N GLU A 26 8.96 9.46 14.20
CA GLU A 26 7.53 9.27 14.03
C GLU A 26 7.10 7.79 14.11
N LEU A 27 7.92 6.84 13.63
CA LEU A 27 7.65 5.42 13.83
C LEU A 27 7.70 5.02 15.32
N ILE A 28 8.65 5.57 16.09
CA ILE A 28 8.72 5.33 17.54
C ILE A 28 7.50 5.94 18.24
N ASN A 29 7.11 7.17 17.89
CA ASN A 29 5.92 7.83 18.41
C ASN A 29 4.64 7.05 18.11
N ALA A 30 4.57 6.42 16.94
CA ALA A 30 3.47 5.54 16.54
C ALA A 30 3.46 4.16 17.26
N GLY A 31 4.45 3.90 18.13
CA GLY A 31 4.54 2.66 18.89
C GLY A 31 5.20 1.49 18.17
N VAL A 32 5.81 1.73 17.02
CA VAL A 32 6.58 0.72 16.30
C VAL A 32 7.85 0.38 17.07
N ARG A 33 8.00 -0.89 17.45
CA ARG A 33 9.15 -1.32 18.23
C ARG A 33 10.39 -1.43 17.36
N THR A 34 11.53 -0.95 17.90
CA THR A 34 12.83 -1.12 17.28
C THR A 34 13.21 -2.59 17.21
N GLY A 35 13.30 -3.14 16.01
CA GLY A 35 13.69 -4.53 15.74
C GLY A 35 14.69 -4.59 14.59
N SER A 36 14.99 -5.80 14.11
CA SER A 36 15.95 -6.02 13.02
C SER A 36 15.52 -5.37 11.69
N ARG A 37 14.23 -5.15 11.50
CA ARG A 37 13.66 -4.54 10.28
C ARG A 37 13.25 -3.08 10.43
N PHE A 38 13.47 -2.51 11.60
CA PHE A 38 13.11 -1.10 11.86
C PHE A 38 13.84 -0.13 10.92
N ASP A 39 15.07 -0.50 10.54
CA ASP A 39 15.89 0.25 9.59
C ASP A 39 15.28 0.28 8.19
N GLU A 40 14.82 -0.88 7.71
CA GLU A 40 14.16 -1.02 6.41
C GLU A 40 12.84 -0.24 6.37
N MET A 41 12.04 -0.35 7.43
CA MET A 41 10.78 0.39 7.57
C MET A 41 11.02 1.90 7.56
N SER A 42 11.98 2.39 8.34
CA SER A 42 12.28 3.82 8.43
C SER A 42 12.78 4.40 7.10
N GLN A 43 13.61 3.64 6.37
CA GLN A 43 14.06 4.03 5.05
C GLN A 43 12.92 4.03 4.02
N ALA A 44 12.03 3.01 4.06
CA ALA A 44 10.87 2.96 3.18
C ALA A 44 9.92 4.14 3.42
N VAL A 45 9.64 4.46 4.69
CA VAL A 45 8.83 5.62 5.08
C VAL A 45 9.47 6.92 4.58
N ALA A 46 10.77 7.13 4.84
CA ALA A 46 11.46 8.34 4.44
C ALA A 46 11.49 8.52 2.91
N ARG A 47 11.79 7.46 2.16
CA ARG A 47 11.79 7.49 0.68
C ARG A 47 10.40 7.75 0.11
N PHE A 48 9.39 7.07 0.64
CA PHE A 48 8.03 7.26 0.17
C PHE A 48 7.53 8.67 0.45
N THR A 49 7.79 9.20 1.65
CA THR A 49 7.45 10.57 2.04
C THR A 49 8.13 11.60 1.14
N ASP A 50 9.42 11.43 0.86
CA ASP A 50 10.19 12.30 -0.04
C ASP A 50 9.64 12.27 -1.47
N ALA A 51 9.37 11.07 -2.00
CA ALA A 51 8.88 10.91 -3.37
C ALA A 51 7.42 11.34 -3.55
N SER A 52 6.55 11.07 -2.57
CA SER A 52 5.10 11.29 -2.69
C SER A 52 4.62 12.64 -2.16
N GLY A 53 5.41 13.28 -1.28
CA GLY A 53 4.98 14.47 -0.54
C GLY A 53 3.96 14.18 0.57
N VAL A 54 3.67 12.91 0.87
CA VAL A 54 2.78 12.53 1.98
C VAL A 54 3.49 12.82 3.31
N PRO A 55 2.84 13.48 4.29
CA PRO A 55 3.44 13.73 5.60
C PRO A 55 3.87 12.46 6.32
N VAL A 56 5.06 12.48 6.92
CA VAL A 56 5.69 11.31 7.56
C VAL A 56 4.87 10.76 8.73
N ASP A 57 4.23 11.63 9.50
CA ASP A 57 3.35 11.30 10.62
C ASP A 57 2.18 10.40 10.20
N LYS A 58 1.60 10.65 9.02
CA LYS A 58 0.51 9.83 8.46
C LYS A 58 0.96 8.43 8.08
N VAL A 59 2.14 8.33 7.48
CA VAL A 59 2.71 7.02 7.11
C VAL A 59 3.12 6.24 8.37
N ALA A 60 3.75 6.90 9.33
CA ALA A 60 4.12 6.30 10.61
C ALA A 60 2.89 5.84 11.42
N ALA A 61 1.83 6.65 11.47
CA ALA A 61 0.58 6.28 12.13
C ALA A 61 -0.07 5.03 11.52
N ALA A 62 0.08 4.81 10.22
CA ALA A 62 -0.41 3.60 9.57
C ALA A 62 0.36 2.35 10.04
N TYR A 63 1.68 2.44 10.21
CA TYR A 63 2.47 1.37 10.84
C TYR A 63 2.07 1.14 12.31
N GLY A 64 1.74 2.20 13.05
CA GLY A 64 1.24 2.08 14.42
C GLY A 64 -0.03 1.24 14.53
N LYS A 65 -0.93 1.32 13.54
CA LYS A 65 -2.14 0.48 13.49
C LYS A 65 -1.80 -1.01 13.32
N LEU A 66 -0.74 -1.35 12.58
CA LEU A 66 -0.29 -2.73 12.42
C LEU A 66 0.13 -3.36 13.76
N VAL A 67 0.72 -2.55 14.65
CA VAL A 67 1.14 -3.02 15.99
C VAL A 67 -0.06 -3.41 16.85
N THR A 68 -1.19 -2.73 16.68
CA THR A 68 -2.41 -2.98 17.46
C THR A 68 -3.22 -4.15 16.91
N ASP A 69 -3.43 -4.17 15.59
CA ASP A 69 -4.14 -5.23 14.86
C ASP A 69 -3.54 -5.32 13.44
N PRO A 70 -2.70 -6.32 13.19
CA PRO A 70 -2.02 -6.46 11.90
C PRO A 70 -2.96 -6.52 10.69
N THR A 71 -4.06 -7.28 10.78
CA THR A 71 -5.02 -7.42 9.66
C THR A 71 -5.79 -6.13 9.42
N SER A 72 -6.41 -5.57 10.44
CA SER A 72 -7.20 -4.32 10.32
C SER A 72 -6.31 -3.14 9.95
N GLY A 73 -5.09 -3.08 10.49
CA GLY A 73 -4.09 -2.07 10.15
C GLY A 73 -3.67 -2.15 8.68
N LEU A 74 -3.46 -3.37 8.16
CA LEU A 74 -3.08 -3.59 6.76
C LEU A 74 -4.22 -3.23 5.80
N ILE A 75 -5.48 -3.55 6.16
CA ILE A 75 -6.68 -3.12 5.42
C ILE A 75 -6.76 -1.59 5.36
N ALA A 76 -6.60 -0.92 6.51
CA ALA A 76 -6.62 0.54 6.57
C ALA A 76 -5.49 1.16 5.72
N MET A 77 -4.31 0.55 5.74
CA MET A 77 -3.16 0.97 4.93
C MET A 77 -3.42 0.76 3.44
N ALA A 78 -4.03 -0.36 3.04
CA ALA A 78 -4.47 -0.60 1.68
C ALA A 78 -5.48 0.44 1.20
N GLN A 79 -6.44 0.82 2.04
CA GLN A 79 -7.45 1.84 1.73
C GLN A 79 -6.86 3.24 1.61
N GLN A 80 -5.84 3.56 2.40
CA GLN A 80 -5.25 4.90 2.46
C GLN A 80 -4.13 5.11 1.45
N PHE A 81 -3.24 4.12 1.30
CA PHE A 81 -2.02 4.24 0.51
C PHE A 81 -1.98 3.29 -0.69
N HIS A 82 -2.84 2.27 -0.70
CA HIS A 82 -2.96 1.36 -1.81
C HIS A 82 -1.67 0.57 -2.12
N ASN A 83 -0.95 0.28 -1.08
CA ASN A 83 0.41 -0.28 -1.13
C ASN A 83 0.47 -1.77 -0.78
N VAL A 84 -0.67 -2.44 -0.57
CA VAL A 84 -0.74 -3.87 -0.23
C VAL A 84 -1.85 -4.57 -1.03
N THR A 85 -1.64 -5.85 -1.32
CA THR A 85 -2.57 -6.68 -2.10
C THR A 85 -3.56 -7.44 -1.20
N ALA A 86 -4.64 -7.93 -1.81
CA ALA A 86 -5.63 -8.76 -1.11
C ALA A 86 -5.02 -10.08 -0.59
N GLU A 87 -4.08 -10.66 -1.34
CA GLU A 87 -3.38 -11.89 -0.92
C GLU A 87 -2.51 -11.66 0.31
N GLN A 88 -1.82 -10.52 0.39
CA GLN A 88 -1.02 -10.15 1.55
C GLN A 88 -1.91 -9.98 2.79
N ILE A 89 -3.05 -9.32 2.65
CA ILE A 89 -4.04 -9.17 3.73
C ILE A 89 -4.58 -10.53 4.16
N ALA A 90 -4.94 -11.40 3.20
CA ALA A 90 -5.44 -12.74 3.49
C ALA A 90 -4.40 -13.60 4.22
N HIS A 91 -3.13 -13.50 3.85
CA HIS A 91 -2.03 -14.21 4.51
C HIS A 91 -1.87 -13.76 5.98
N VAL A 92 -1.85 -12.45 6.23
CA VAL A 92 -1.78 -11.90 7.59
C VAL A 92 -2.99 -12.34 8.44
N ALA A 93 -4.19 -12.27 7.86
CA ALA A 93 -5.40 -12.74 8.54
C ALA A 93 -5.39 -14.24 8.85
N GLN A 94 -4.74 -15.04 8.02
CA GLN A 94 -4.58 -16.47 8.27
C GLN A 94 -3.64 -16.74 9.45
N LEU A 95 -2.50 -16.03 9.51
CA LEU A 95 -1.55 -16.12 10.64
C LEU A 95 -2.23 -15.70 11.96
N GLN A 96 -2.97 -14.60 11.94
CA GLN A 96 -3.68 -14.10 13.11
C GLN A 96 -4.76 -15.09 13.59
N ARG A 97 -5.52 -15.69 12.66
CA ARG A 97 -6.50 -16.76 13.02
C ARG A 97 -5.84 -18.02 13.56
N ALA A 98 -4.62 -18.32 13.14
CA ALA A 98 -3.84 -19.43 13.67
C ALA A 98 -3.23 -19.14 15.07
N GLY A 99 -3.41 -17.92 15.59
CA GLY A 99 -2.84 -17.48 16.87
C GLY A 99 -1.38 -17.05 16.78
N ASP A 100 -0.81 -16.94 15.58
CA ASP A 100 0.55 -16.46 15.36
C ASP A 100 0.57 -14.94 15.20
N GLU A 101 0.35 -14.23 16.31
CA GLU A 101 0.34 -12.76 16.35
C GLU A 101 1.70 -12.16 15.93
N ALA A 102 2.79 -12.81 16.31
CA ALA A 102 4.13 -12.35 15.96
C ALA A 102 4.40 -12.50 14.45
N GLY A 103 4.04 -13.62 13.87
CA GLY A 103 4.12 -13.87 12.44
C GLY A 103 3.20 -12.95 11.64
N ALA A 104 1.97 -12.72 12.13
CA ALA A 104 1.03 -11.79 11.51
C ALA A 104 1.57 -10.36 11.47
N LEU A 105 2.11 -9.85 12.60
CA LEU A 105 2.72 -8.53 12.66
C LEU A 105 3.96 -8.43 11.75
N GLN A 106 4.79 -9.46 11.74
CA GLN A 106 5.96 -9.50 10.86
C GLN A 106 5.55 -9.46 9.39
N ALA A 107 4.63 -10.32 8.96
CA ALA A 107 4.13 -10.37 7.58
C ALA A 107 3.45 -9.04 7.17
N ALA A 108 2.71 -8.41 8.07
CA ALA A 108 2.09 -7.11 7.83
C ALA A 108 3.13 -5.99 7.62
N ASN A 109 4.17 -5.95 8.45
CA ASN A 109 5.26 -4.99 8.31
C ASN A 109 6.05 -5.21 7.00
N GLU A 110 6.30 -6.47 6.63
CA GLU A 110 6.96 -6.82 5.36
C GLU A 110 6.13 -6.36 4.16
N ALA A 111 4.84 -6.68 4.15
CA ALA A 111 3.93 -6.28 3.08
C ALA A 111 3.84 -4.74 2.94
N ALA A 112 3.69 -4.03 4.06
CA ALA A 112 3.64 -2.58 4.07
C ALA A 112 4.95 -1.95 3.55
N THR A 113 6.09 -2.44 4.02
CA THR A 113 7.41 -1.93 3.64
C THR A 113 7.72 -2.19 2.16
N ALA A 114 7.43 -3.39 1.66
CA ALA A 114 7.56 -3.72 0.26
C ALA A 114 6.67 -2.82 -0.60
N GLY A 115 5.40 -2.65 -0.23
CA GLY A 115 4.46 -1.81 -0.95
C GLY A 115 4.87 -0.34 -1.02
N PHE A 116 5.41 0.24 0.04
CA PHE A 116 5.95 1.60 0.00
C PHE A 116 7.20 1.71 -0.88
N ASN A 117 8.07 0.71 -0.87
CA ASN A 117 9.25 0.68 -1.75
C ASN A 117 8.83 0.59 -3.23
N ASP A 118 7.85 -0.25 -3.55
CA ASP A 118 7.32 -0.41 -4.92
C ASP A 118 6.66 0.89 -5.41
N GLN A 119 5.88 1.56 -4.55
CA GLN A 119 5.29 2.86 -4.87
C GLN A 119 6.36 3.93 -5.07
N THR A 120 7.36 3.98 -4.20
CA THR A 120 8.48 4.92 -4.34
C THR A 120 9.20 4.71 -5.68
N LYS A 121 9.46 3.45 -6.02
CA LYS A 121 10.08 3.10 -7.31
C LYS A 121 9.19 3.54 -8.48
N ALA A 122 7.89 3.24 -8.43
CA ALA A 122 6.95 3.64 -9.47
C ALA A 122 6.85 5.17 -9.64
N ILE A 123 6.88 5.93 -8.54
CA ILE A 123 6.93 7.39 -8.58
C ILE A 123 8.22 7.86 -9.24
N SER A 124 9.36 7.33 -8.82
CA SER A 124 10.68 7.72 -9.36
C SER A 124 10.83 7.36 -10.84
N ASP A 125 10.38 6.19 -11.25
CA ASP A 125 10.43 5.74 -12.65
C ASP A 125 9.54 6.62 -13.54
N ASN A 126 8.39 7.08 -13.02
CA ASN A 126 7.48 7.98 -13.73
C ASN A 126 7.94 9.44 -13.73
N MET A 127 8.65 9.91 -12.70
CA MET A 127 9.22 11.26 -12.68
C MET A 127 10.29 11.47 -13.76
N GLY A 128 11.00 10.40 -14.16
CA GLY A 128 11.91 10.43 -15.30
C GLY A 128 11.23 10.60 -16.67
N LEU A 129 9.91 10.40 -16.75
CA LEU A 129 9.10 10.52 -17.97
C LEU A 129 8.17 11.73 -17.95
N ILE A 130 8.01 12.41 -16.81
CA ILE A 130 7.02 13.49 -16.64
C ILE A 130 7.69 14.77 -16.16
N GLU A 131 8.35 15.44 -17.08
CA GLU A 131 8.66 16.87 -16.93
C GLU A 131 7.41 17.77 -17.15
N SER A 132 6.23 17.17 -17.28
CA SER A 132 4.99 17.91 -17.51
C SER A 132 3.80 17.35 -16.74
N SER A 133 3.49 18.03 -15.66
CA SER A 133 2.23 18.16 -14.95
C SER A 133 1.88 17.14 -13.85
N ALA A 134 1.76 17.69 -12.63
CA ALA A 134 1.16 17.07 -11.45
C ALA A 134 -0.21 16.39 -11.69
N ASP A 135 -0.94 16.84 -12.73
CA ASP A 135 -2.23 16.28 -13.14
C ASP A 135 -2.12 14.96 -13.90
N SER A 136 -0.99 14.72 -14.58
CA SER A 136 -0.72 13.43 -15.24
C SER A 136 -0.34 12.37 -14.21
N LEU A 137 0.36 12.75 -13.13
CA LEU A 137 0.72 11.88 -12.03
C LEU A 137 -0.55 11.45 -11.25
N LYS A 138 -1.47 12.38 -10.97
CA LYS A 138 -2.77 12.08 -10.36
C LYS A 138 -3.60 11.13 -11.20
N ARG A 139 -3.60 11.29 -12.53
CA ARG A 139 -4.34 10.41 -13.45
C ARG A 139 -3.72 9.03 -13.58
N ALA A 140 -2.40 8.93 -13.68
CA ALA A 140 -1.68 7.66 -13.71
C ALA A 140 -1.86 6.91 -12.37
N PHE A 141 -1.78 7.59 -11.25
CA PHE A 141 -2.04 7.04 -9.91
C PHE A 141 -3.49 6.55 -9.79
N LYS A 142 -4.46 7.36 -10.26
CA LYS A 142 -5.87 6.98 -10.28
C LYS A 142 -6.15 5.78 -11.18
N SER A 143 -5.57 5.69 -12.37
CA SER A 143 -5.82 4.59 -13.30
C SER A 143 -5.16 3.27 -12.87
N MET A 144 -3.95 3.32 -12.33
CA MET A 144 -3.32 2.15 -11.68
C MET A 144 -4.14 1.68 -10.48
N TRP A 145 -4.76 2.61 -9.79
CA TRP A 145 -5.60 2.41 -8.64
C TRP A 145 -6.94 1.77 -8.97
N ASP A 146 -7.66 2.32 -9.95
CA ASP A 146 -8.93 1.78 -10.42
C ASP A 146 -8.75 0.33 -10.92
N ALA A 147 -7.60 0.01 -11.53
CA ALA A 147 -7.24 -1.34 -11.95
C ALA A 147 -6.90 -2.28 -10.76
N ALA A 148 -6.28 -1.76 -9.70
CA ALA A 148 -5.95 -2.55 -8.51
C ALA A 148 -7.18 -2.77 -7.59
N LEU A 149 -8.14 -1.83 -7.58
CA LEU A 149 -9.40 -1.98 -6.86
C LEU A 149 -10.34 -3.00 -7.49
N ASP A 150 -10.19 -3.28 -8.79
CA ASP A 150 -10.99 -4.29 -9.49
C ASP A 150 -10.58 -5.73 -9.10
N ILE A 151 -9.41 -5.89 -8.48
CA ILE A 151 -8.89 -7.18 -8.00
C ILE A 151 -9.19 -7.32 -6.50
N GLY A 152 -10.40 -7.78 -6.14
CA GLY A 152 -10.71 -8.22 -4.78
C GLY A 152 -11.67 -7.39 -3.96
N ARG A 153 -12.28 -6.38 -4.54
CA ARG A 153 -13.44 -5.71 -3.96
C ARG A 153 -14.66 -6.61 -4.13
N PRO A 154 -15.38 -7.00 -3.07
CA PRO A 154 -16.70 -7.57 -3.27
C PRO A 154 -17.54 -6.51 -4.00
N ASP A 155 -18.08 -6.90 -5.14
CA ASP A 155 -18.97 -6.04 -5.93
C ASP A 155 -20.00 -5.39 -5.00
N THR A 156 -20.13 -4.08 -5.07
CA THR A 156 -21.25 -3.41 -4.38
C THR A 156 -22.57 -3.96 -4.93
N ALA A 157 -23.63 -3.90 -4.14
CA ALA A 157 -24.95 -4.36 -4.59
C ALA A 157 -25.35 -3.71 -5.95
N GLN A 158 -24.94 -2.46 -6.18
CA GLN A 158 -25.17 -1.75 -7.43
C GLN A 158 -24.31 -2.30 -8.59
N GLU A 159 -23.06 -2.65 -8.35
CA GLU A 159 -22.18 -3.28 -9.34
C GLU A 159 -22.62 -4.70 -9.69
N MET A 160 -23.13 -5.48 -8.70
CA MET A 160 -23.71 -6.80 -8.95
C MET A 160 -24.98 -6.70 -9.79
N VAL A 161 -25.84 -5.72 -9.53
CA VAL A 161 -27.03 -5.48 -10.34
C VAL A 161 -26.66 -5.08 -11.76
N ALA A 162 -25.70 -4.15 -11.93
CA ALA A 162 -25.23 -3.73 -13.26
C ALA A 162 -24.57 -4.88 -14.05
N LYS A 163 -23.78 -5.73 -13.39
CA LYS A 163 -23.20 -6.95 -14.02
C LYS A 163 -24.27 -7.98 -14.38
N ALA A 164 -25.29 -8.15 -13.53
CA ALA A 164 -26.41 -9.04 -13.81
C ALA A 164 -27.25 -8.52 -14.99
N GLU A 165 -27.55 -7.23 -15.05
CA GLU A 165 -28.25 -6.61 -16.18
C GLU A 165 -27.48 -6.72 -17.49
N ALA A 166 -26.15 -6.48 -17.46
CA ALA A 166 -25.29 -6.65 -18.63
C ALA A 166 -25.22 -8.12 -19.11
N ALA A 167 -25.18 -9.07 -18.17
CA ALA A 167 -25.23 -10.51 -18.48
C ALA A 167 -26.57 -10.92 -19.06
N PHE A 168 -27.68 -10.41 -18.52
CA PHE A 168 -29.05 -10.63 -19.06
C PHE A 168 -29.17 -10.08 -20.48
N LYS A 169 -28.71 -8.84 -20.70
CA LYS A 169 -28.75 -8.21 -22.03
C LYS A 169 -27.96 -9.01 -23.07
N LYS A 170 -26.80 -9.50 -22.69
CA LYS A 170 -25.95 -10.34 -23.54
C LYS A 170 -26.57 -11.72 -23.82
N ALA A 171 -27.26 -12.31 -22.84
CA ALA A 171 -28.00 -13.56 -23.01
C ALA A 171 -29.20 -13.37 -23.92
N ASP A 172 -29.90 -12.26 -23.82
CA ASP A 172 -31.05 -11.92 -24.66
C ASP A 172 -30.63 -11.66 -26.12
N GLU A 173 -29.51 -11.00 -26.35
CA GLU A 173 -28.91 -10.83 -27.68
C GLU A 173 -28.52 -12.17 -28.31
N ILE A 174 -27.92 -13.07 -27.56
CA ILE A 174 -27.56 -14.43 -28.04
C ILE A 174 -28.82 -15.25 -28.32
N TRP A 175 -29.84 -15.12 -27.48
CA TRP A 175 -31.14 -15.79 -27.69
C TRP A 175 -31.86 -15.31 -28.97
N ASN A 176 -31.85 -14.01 -29.22
CA ASN A 176 -32.46 -13.41 -30.38
C ASN A 176 -31.72 -13.74 -31.68
N LEU A 177 -30.37 -13.85 -31.63
CA LEU A 177 -29.57 -14.33 -32.77
C LEU A 177 -29.85 -15.81 -33.12
N ARG A 178 -30.22 -16.62 -32.13
CA ARG A 178 -30.50 -18.05 -32.30
C ARG A 178 -31.95 -18.34 -32.79
N LYS A 179 -32.87 -17.37 -32.69
CA LYS A 179 -34.24 -17.46 -33.17
C LYS A 179 -34.40 -16.96 -34.60
N GLY A 180 -33.39 -16.42 -35.23
CA GLY A 180 -33.40 -15.85 -36.57
C GLY A 180 -32.95 -16.83 -37.68
N ASP A 181 -32.62 -18.08 -37.34
CA ASP A 181 -32.41 -19.23 -38.22
C ASP A 181 -33.58 -20.23 -38.01
#